data_7de617e61650a4e6a654425edfa80d98
#
_entry.id   7de617e61650a4e6a654425edfa80d98
#
_cell.length_a   1.000
_cell.length_b   1.000
_cell.length_c   1.000
_cell.angle_alpha   90.00
_cell.angle_beta   90.00
_cell.angle_gamma   90.00
#
_symmetry.space_group_name_H-M   'P 1'
#
loop_
_entity.id
_entity.type
_entity.pdbx_description
1 polymer ?
#
loop_
_entity_poly.entity_id
_entity_poly.type
_entity_poly.pdbx_seq_one_letter_code
_entity_poly.pdbx_strand_id
1 'polypeptide(L)'
;ALKAMEDLIANINASHIILSYNTEGIISEEDLTLLLQRYSFNNQIDVKRIPYRKYQSKKKSQNKDLYELLFYIQRKPINNRFKSQTKKKAAIISQKKYIKSPLNYIGGKYRLLNQIIPIFPRHINTFVDMFSGGANVGINVPAKKHIFNDMNYRINDMFRYFQSHDPLEILEQIEHRISEYQLSKTNEQGFLTFRKHYNTHPNPLDLYVLSSYSYNYQFRFNNSMEFNNPFGRNRSHFSENMKSNLLNFVARLHRLDATFSDQFFSDFDISTLSIDDFVYLDPPYLVTTGSYNDGNRGFTNWSEKQEIEMYQLIRDLNKKQIKVALSNVLVHKGKHNDLLEQFVQDES
;
A
#
# COMPACT_ATOMS: atom_id res chain seq x y z
N ALA A 1 21.76 -14.04 -2.62
CA ALA A 1 20.74 -14.20 -1.54
C ALA A 1 21.44 -14.23 -0.17
N LEU A 2 22.39 -15.12 0.10
CA LEU A 2 23.02 -15.28 1.42
C LEU A 2 23.77 -14.00 1.87
N LYS A 3 24.54 -13.36 0.97
CA LYS A 3 25.25 -12.11 1.29
C LYS A 3 24.29 -10.97 1.67
N ALA A 4 23.18 -10.82 0.97
CA ALA A 4 22.19 -9.80 1.29
C ALA A 4 21.52 -10.07 2.65
N MET A 5 21.28 -11.34 3.00
CA MET A 5 20.79 -11.74 4.32
C MET A 5 21.83 -11.44 5.40
N GLU A 6 23.11 -11.70 5.13
CA GLU A 6 24.20 -11.37 6.04
C GLU A 6 24.32 -9.88 6.29
N ASP A 7 24.26 -9.06 5.24
CA ASP A 7 24.29 -7.59 5.34
C ASP A 7 23.10 -7.07 6.17
N LEU A 8 21.91 -7.64 5.98
CA LEU A 8 20.72 -7.31 6.79
C LEU A 8 20.96 -7.63 8.28
N ILE A 9 21.41 -8.85 8.59
CA ILE A 9 21.65 -9.30 9.96
C ILE A 9 22.80 -8.52 10.62
N ALA A 10 23.86 -8.21 9.85
CA ALA A 10 25.00 -7.43 10.33
C ALA A 10 24.61 -6.01 10.72
N ASN A 11 23.68 -5.38 10.01
CA ASN A 11 23.33 -3.97 10.17
C ASN A 11 22.06 -3.72 10.98
N ILE A 12 21.27 -4.76 11.28
CA ILE A 12 20.03 -4.59 12.05
C ILE A 12 20.34 -4.19 13.50
N ASN A 13 19.72 -3.12 13.97
CA ASN A 13 19.88 -2.64 15.35
C ASN A 13 18.81 -3.27 16.27
N ALA A 14 18.95 -4.55 16.52
CA ALA A 14 18.06 -5.31 17.40
C ALA A 14 18.87 -6.21 18.33
N SER A 15 18.42 -6.38 19.58
CA SER A 15 19.01 -7.30 20.56
C SER A 15 18.52 -8.75 20.34
N HIS A 16 17.38 -8.92 19.70
CA HIS A 16 16.78 -10.20 19.38
C HIS A 16 16.32 -10.19 17.93
N ILE A 17 16.54 -11.29 17.21
CA ILE A 17 16.12 -11.47 15.83
C ILE A 17 15.28 -12.74 15.74
N ILE A 18 14.09 -12.62 15.15
CA ILE A 18 13.28 -13.74 14.72
C ILE A 18 13.23 -13.69 13.20
N LEU A 19 13.71 -14.74 12.55
CA LEU A 19 13.66 -14.90 11.09
C LEU A 19 12.69 -16.02 10.76
N SER A 20 11.66 -15.74 9.94
CA SER A 20 10.81 -16.75 9.34
C SER A 20 11.26 -17.01 7.91
N TYR A 21 11.47 -18.29 7.56
CA TYR A 21 11.92 -18.70 6.25
C TYR A 21 11.34 -20.08 5.89
N ASN A 22 10.95 -20.29 4.65
CA ASN A 22 10.40 -21.59 4.24
C ASN A 22 11.47 -22.51 3.65
N THR A 23 11.26 -23.82 3.73
CA THR A 23 12.21 -24.83 3.23
C THR A 23 12.34 -24.88 1.70
N GLU A 24 11.50 -24.15 0.94
CA GLU A 24 11.65 -23.95 -0.51
C GLU A 24 12.40 -22.65 -0.86
N GLY A 25 12.91 -21.92 0.15
CA GLY A 25 13.64 -20.66 -0.05
C GLY A 25 14.97 -20.87 -0.76
N ILE A 26 15.53 -19.75 -1.30
CA ILE A 26 16.76 -19.75 -2.09
C ILE A 26 18.00 -20.09 -1.23
N ILE A 27 17.94 -19.83 0.09
CA ILE A 27 19.03 -20.08 1.04
C ILE A 27 18.68 -21.35 1.80
N SER A 28 19.66 -22.26 1.92
CA SER A 28 19.45 -23.50 2.67
C SER A 28 19.26 -23.25 4.17
N GLU A 29 18.57 -24.17 4.86
CA GLU A 29 18.43 -24.13 6.33
C GLU A 29 19.81 -24.14 7.02
N GLU A 30 20.75 -24.90 6.48
CA GLU A 30 22.10 -25.02 7.00
C GLU A 30 22.86 -23.70 6.90
N ASP A 31 22.83 -23.04 5.73
CA ASP A 31 23.47 -21.74 5.50
C ASP A 31 22.87 -20.65 6.40
N LEU A 32 21.55 -20.64 6.59
CA LEU A 32 20.88 -19.70 7.49
C LEU A 32 21.24 -19.95 8.95
N THR A 33 21.35 -21.22 9.33
CA THR A 33 21.75 -21.61 10.69
C THR A 33 23.17 -21.14 10.98
N LEU A 34 24.11 -21.45 10.09
CA LEU A 34 25.52 -21.01 10.22
C LEU A 34 25.67 -19.50 10.22
N LEU A 35 24.92 -18.81 9.37
CA LEU A 35 24.91 -17.36 9.32
C LEU A 35 24.41 -16.77 10.65
N LEU A 36 23.26 -17.19 11.13
CA LEU A 36 22.66 -16.68 12.36
C LEU A 36 23.50 -16.99 13.61
N GLN A 37 24.13 -18.18 13.65
CA GLN A 37 25.05 -18.54 14.74
C GLN A 37 26.23 -17.56 14.87
N ARG A 38 26.80 -17.10 13.77
CA ARG A 38 27.89 -16.11 13.78
C ARG A 38 27.54 -14.80 14.48
N TYR A 39 26.27 -14.39 14.38
CA TYR A 39 25.75 -13.15 14.95
C TYR A 39 25.03 -13.34 16.30
N SER A 40 24.83 -14.58 16.75
CA SER A 40 24.14 -14.89 18.00
C SER A 40 25.08 -14.81 19.22
N PHE A 41 24.53 -14.42 20.37
CA PHE A 41 25.23 -14.48 21.66
C PHE A 41 25.50 -15.93 22.02
N ASN A 42 26.74 -16.26 22.42
CA ASN A 42 27.21 -17.61 22.71
C ASN A 42 27.01 -18.65 21.60
N ASN A 43 26.87 -18.20 20.33
CA ASN A 43 26.56 -19.03 19.17
C ASN A 43 25.30 -19.90 19.33
N GLN A 44 24.36 -19.46 20.18
CA GLN A 44 23.10 -20.16 20.42
C GLN A 44 22.05 -19.73 19.40
N ILE A 45 21.31 -20.67 18.85
CA ILE A 45 20.20 -20.48 17.94
C ILE A 45 19.09 -21.47 18.27
N ASP A 46 17.87 -20.97 18.36
CA ASP A 46 16.68 -21.80 18.44
C ASP A 46 16.02 -21.87 17.08
N VAL A 47 15.75 -23.08 16.59
CA VAL A 47 15.07 -23.31 15.32
C VAL A 47 13.81 -24.11 15.56
N LYS A 48 12.66 -23.56 15.19
CA LYS A 48 11.38 -24.25 15.26
C LYS A 48 10.86 -24.53 13.85
N ARG A 49 10.56 -25.79 13.56
CA ARG A 49 9.93 -26.21 12.30
C ARG A 49 8.42 -26.29 12.47
N ILE A 50 7.69 -25.54 11.65
CA ILE A 50 6.23 -25.50 11.64
C ILE A 50 5.76 -26.14 10.33
N PRO A 51 4.97 -27.24 10.36
CA PRO A 51 4.45 -27.85 9.14
C PRO A 51 3.61 -26.85 8.35
N TYR A 52 3.90 -26.71 7.08
CA TYR A 52 3.21 -25.76 6.20
C TYR A 52 2.47 -26.52 5.08
N ARG A 53 1.17 -26.29 4.94
CA ARG A 53 0.37 -26.81 3.83
C ARG A 53 0.22 -25.77 2.73
N LYS A 54 0.86 -26.02 1.59
CA LYS A 54 0.66 -25.23 0.38
C LYS A 54 -0.77 -25.39 -0.13
N TYR A 55 -1.45 -24.33 -0.51
CA TYR A 55 -2.73 -24.40 -1.20
C TYR A 55 -2.54 -25.19 -2.51
N GLN A 56 -3.14 -26.38 -2.60
CA GLN A 56 -3.04 -27.22 -3.78
C GLN A 56 -4.01 -26.72 -4.86
N SER A 57 -3.49 -26.22 -5.97
CA SER A 57 -4.16 -26.32 -7.27
C SER A 57 -4.09 -27.76 -7.74
N LYS A 58 -5.13 -28.27 -8.40
CA LYS A 58 -5.44 -29.68 -8.74
C LYS A 58 -4.38 -30.51 -9.50
N LYS A 59 -3.09 -30.27 -9.35
CA LYS A 59 -2.04 -31.14 -9.90
C LYS A 59 -1.26 -31.78 -8.74
N LYS A 60 -1.34 -33.12 -8.65
CA LYS A 60 -0.51 -33.93 -7.75
C LYS A 60 0.96 -33.65 -8.06
N SER A 61 1.67 -32.98 -7.17
CA SER A 61 3.13 -32.98 -7.12
C SER A 61 3.58 -33.80 -5.92
N GLN A 62 4.69 -34.51 -6.11
CA GLN A 62 5.28 -35.41 -5.11
C GLN A 62 5.45 -34.72 -3.75
N ASN A 63 5.03 -35.40 -2.69
CA ASN A 63 5.17 -34.96 -1.31
C ASN A 63 6.64 -34.68 -0.95
N LYS A 64 7.00 -33.40 -0.87
CA LYS A 64 8.06 -32.94 0.02
C LYS A 64 7.37 -32.27 1.20
N ASP A 65 7.67 -32.76 2.41
CA ASP A 65 7.21 -32.13 3.63
C ASP A 65 7.74 -30.68 3.66
N LEU A 66 6.82 -29.72 3.61
CA LEU A 66 7.15 -28.30 3.61
C LEU A 66 7.05 -27.78 5.03
N TYR A 67 8.08 -27.06 5.46
CA TYR A 67 8.14 -26.44 6.77
C TYR A 67 8.42 -24.94 6.63
N GLU A 68 7.81 -24.17 7.51
CA GLU A 68 8.25 -22.84 7.85
C GLU A 68 9.23 -22.92 9.02
N LEU A 69 10.41 -22.38 8.83
CA LEU A 69 11.49 -22.37 9.79
C LEU A 69 11.46 -21.04 10.55
N LEU A 70 11.27 -21.08 11.84
CA LEU A 70 11.44 -19.92 12.70
C LEU A 70 12.77 -20.02 13.42
N PHE A 71 13.69 -19.16 13.06
CA PHE A 71 14.99 -19.01 13.73
C PHE A 71 14.89 -17.90 14.77
N TYR A 72 15.35 -18.12 15.96
CA TYR A 72 15.49 -17.12 17.00
C TYR A 72 16.92 -17.04 17.48
N ILE A 73 17.47 -15.83 17.53
CA ILE A 73 18.77 -15.56 18.14
C ILE A 73 18.70 -14.34 19.06
N GLN A 74 19.42 -14.41 20.16
CA GLN A 74 19.86 -13.22 20.91
C GLN A 74 21.17 -12.75 20.28
N ARG A 75 21.22 -11.50 19.79
CA ARG A 75 22.35 -11.00 19.06
C ARG A 75 23.52 -10.61 19.97
N LYS A 76 24.75 -10.83 19.47
CA LYS A 76 25.97 -10.30 20.13
C LYS A 76 25.87 -8.77 20.27
N PRO A 77 26.28 -8.20 21.42
CA PRO A 77 26.33 -6.76 21.56
C PRO A 77 27.22 -6.15 20.49
N ILE A 78 26.71 -5.16 19.77
CA ILE A 78 27.54 -4.39 18.83
C ILE A 78 28.41 -3.45 19.69
N ASN A 79 29.73 -3.62 19.66
CA ASN A 79 30.66 -2.68 20.27
C ASN A 79 30.64 -1.35 19.51
N ASN A 80 29.67 -0.50 19.79
CA ASN A 80 29.54 0.81 19.16
C ASN A 80 30.04 1.91 20.11
N ARG A 81 31.17 2.51 19.75
CA ARG A 81 31.60 3.81 20.30
C ARG A 81 30.67 4.98 19.93
N PHE A 82 29.53 4.73 19.30
CA PHE A 82 28.49 5.69 18.89
C PHE A 82 27.23 5.68 19.78
N LYS A 83 27.30 5.16 21.02
CA LYS A 83 26.10 4.95 21.88
C LYS A 83 25.52 6.21 22.53
N SER A 84 26.03 7.42 22.34
CA SER A 84 25.50 8.57 23.10
C SER A 84 24.47 9.45 22.39
N GLN A 85 24.33 9.34 21.05
CA GLN A 85 23.37 10.17 20.33
C GLN A 85 22.13 9.42 19.80
N THR A 86 22.17 8.09 19.74
CA THR A 86 21.06 7.28 19.18
C THR A 86 19.97 6.93 20.22
N LYS A 87 20.28 6.87 21.52
CA LYS A 87 19.25 6.60 22.54
C LYS A 87 18.20 7.71 22.68
N LYS A 88 18.54 8.97 22.42
CA LYS A 88 17.57 10.08 22.42
C LYS A 88 16.70 10.10 21.16
N LYS A 89 17.20 9.59 20.02
CA LYS A 89 16.39 9.48 18.77
C LYS A 89 15.48 8.27 18.76
N ALA A 90 15.90 7.13 19.32
CA ALA A 90 15.05 5.92 19.39
C ALA A 90 13.88 6.06 20.37
N ALA A 91 14.03 6.86 21.44
CA ALA A 91 12.93 7.13 22.39
C ALA A 91 11.89 8.15 21.86
N ILE A 92 12.20 8.87 20.76
CA ILE A 92 11.28 9.82 20.11
C ILE A 92 10.56 9.20 18.91
N ILE A 93 10.97 8.01 18.45
CA ILE A 93 10.21 7.19 17.46
C ILE A 93 9.19 6.30 18.20
N SER A 94 8.56 6.82 19.26
CA SER A 94 7.37 6.21 19.81
C SER A 94 6.21 6.50 18.87
N GLN A 95 5.89 5.51 18.02
CA GLN A 95 4.55 5.29 17.48
C GLN A 95 3.82 6.54 16.97
N LYS A 96 4.29 7.18 15.90
CA LYS A 96 3.35 7.90 15.04
C LYS A 96 2.42 6.85 14.45
N LYS A 97 1.25 6.68 15.05
CA LYS A 97 0.19 5.81 14.53
C LYS A 97 -0.31 6.45 13.25
N TYR A 98 0.16 5.96 12.11
CA TYR A 98 -0.33 6.42 10.82
C TYR A 98 -1.82 6.10 10.68
N ILE A 99 -2.53 7.00 10.04
CA ILE A 99 -3.94 6.83 9.71
C ILE A 99 -4.04 5.90 8.52
N LYS A 100 -4.87 4.87 8.66
CA LYS A 100 -5.13 3.91 7.60
C LYS A 100 -6.32 4.38 6.77
N SER A 101 -6.20 4.29 5.45
CA SER A 101 -7.33 4.49 4.55
C SER A 101 -8.49 3.56 4.90
N PRO A 102 -9.75 4.02 4.81
CA PRO A 102 -10.91 3.16 4.93
C PRO A 102 -11.07 2.20 3.75
N LEU A 103 -10.35 2.45 2.64
CA LEU A 103 -10.45 1.67 1.43
C LEU A 103 -9.39 0.55 1.41
N ASN A 104 -9.80 -0.64 0.96
CA ASN A 104 -8.87 -1.71 0.62
C ASN A 104 -8.44 -1.58 -0.85
N TYR A 105 -7.71 -0.51 -1.16
CA TYR A 105 -7.23 -0.25 -2.51
C TYR A 105 -5.97 -1.07 -2.81
N ILE A 106 -5.90 -1.64 -4.02
CA ILE A 106 -4.77 -2.47 -4.46
C ILE A 106 -3.50 -1.62 -4.48
N GLY A 107 -2.37 -2.18 -4.05
CA GLY A 107 -1.11 -1.45 -4.00
C GLY A 107 -0.94 -0.52 -2.78
N GLY A 108 -1.91 -0.48 -1.86
CA GLY A 108 -1.89 0.41 -0.71
C GLY A 108 -0.62 0.32 0.14
N LYS A 109 0.05 1.45 0.38
CA LYS A 109 1.35 1.58 1.05
C LYS A 109 1.32 1.66 2.58
N TYR A 110 0.15 1.45 3.21
CA TYR A 110 0.00 1.61 4.66
C TYR A 110 1.07 0.88 5.48
N ARG A 111 1.41 -0.36 5.09
CA ARG A 111 2.43 -1.18 5.79
C ARG A 111 3.86 -0.66 5.61
N LEU A 112 4.10 0.16 4.60
CA LEU A 112 5.40 0.70 4.24
C LEU A 112 5.61 2.15 4.70
N LEU A 113 4.60 2.79 5.32
CA LEU A 113 4.66 4.20 5.70
C LEU A 113 5.83 4.51 6.65
N ASN A 114 6.18 3.58 7.54
CA ASN A 114 7.35 3.72 8.42
C ASN A 114 8.68 3.80 7.66
N GLN A 115 8.72 3.33 6.42
CA GLN A 115 9.91 3.37 5.55
C GLN A 115 9.83 4.54 4.56
N ILE A 116 8.64 4.82 4.02
CA ILE A 116 8.41 5.82 2.99
C ILE A 116 8.45 7.24 3.58
N ILE A 117 7.65 7.55 4.60
CA ILE A 117 7.51 8.93 5.10
C ILE A 117 8.82 9.49 5.66
N PRO A 118 9.69 8.72 6.36
CA PRO A 118 10.95 9.28 6.88
C PRO A 118 11.96 9.74 5.83
N ILE A 119 11.83 9.29 4.58
CA ILE A 119 12.72 9.73 3.49
C ILE A 119 12.23 11.00 2.78
N PHE A 120 11.00 11.43 3.05
CA PHE A 120 10.44 12.65 2.48
C PHE A 120 11.06 13.92 3.09
N PRO A 121 11.00 15.06 2.40
CA PRO A 121 11.45 16.34 2.94
C PRO A 121 10.71 16.68 4.24
N ARG A 122 11.41 17.35 5.17
CA ARG A 122 10.81 17.75 6.45
C ARG A 122 9.80 18.90 6.30
N HIS A 123 10.01 19.75 5.31
CA HIS A 123 9.16 20.90 5.01
C HIS A 123 8.66 20.74 3.59
N ILE A 124 7.36 20.68 3.44
CA ILE A 124 6.67 20.54 2.15
C ILE A 124 5.58 21.62 2.13
N ASN A 125 5.59 22.45 1.12
CA ASN A 125 4.54 23.42 0.90
C ASN A 125 3.32 22.71 0.29
N THR A 126 3.42 22.21 -0.94
CA THR A 126 2.38 21.36 -1.55
C THR A 126 2.89 19.96 -1.73
N PHE A 127 2.17 18.97 -1.18
CA PHE A 127 2.40 17.57 -1.43
C PHE A 127 1.44 17.07 -2.52
N VAL A 128 2.00 16.51 -3.59
CA VAL A 128 1.23 15.90 -4.66
C VAL A 128 1.35 14.39 -4.57
N ASP A 129 0.26 13.70 -4.24
CA ASP A 129 0.12 12.23 -4.33
C ASP A 129 -0.43 11.91 -5.71
N MET A 130 0.48 11.67 -6.69
CA MET A 130 0.15 11.63 -8.13
C MET A 130 -0.68 10.42 -8.52
N PHE A 131 -0.56 9.31 -7.79
CA PHE A 131 -1.33 8.07 -7.96
C PHE A 131 -1.93 7.72 -6.60
N SER A 132 -2.81 8.59 -6.09
CA SER A 132 -3.21 8.57 -4.68
C SER A 132 -3.97 7.30 -4.27
N GLY A 133 -4.70 6.67 -5.21
CA GLY A 133 -5.46 5.46 -4.94
C GLY A 133 -6.27 5.56 -3.67
N GLY A 134 -5.95 4.72 -2.68
CA GLY A 134 -6.56 4.77 -1.35
C GLY A 134 -6.06 5.87 -0.43
N ALA A 135 -5.25 6.82 -0.89
CA ALA A 135 -4.71 7.97 -0.17
C ALA A 135 -3.90 7.62 1.12
N ASN A 136 -3.36 6.42 1.20
CA ASN A 136 -2.63 5.99 2.40
C ASN A 136 -1.35 6.80 2.66
N VAL A 137 -0.67 7.28 1.63
CA VAL A 137 0.54 8.10 1.77
C VAL A 137 0.15 9.53 2.08
N GLY A 138 -0.59 10.18 1.20
CA GLY A 138 -0.89 11.60 1.29
C GLY A 138 -1.58 12.02 2.59
N ILE A 139 -2.52 11.21 3.11
CA ILE A 139 -3.22 11.51 4.37
C ILE A 139 -2.26 11.60 5.58
N ASN A 140 -1.06 11.00 5.48
CA ASN A 140 -0.09 10.90 6.55
C ASN A 140 1.13 11.82 6.38
N VAL A 141 1.28 12.47 5.23
CA VAL A 141 2.39 13.39 4.98
C VAL A 141 2.12 14.74 5.66
N PRO A 142 3.11 15.31 6.39
CA PRO A 142 3.00 16.66 6.91
C PRO A 142 3.35 17.68 5.80
N ALA A 143 2.34 18.31 5.21
CA ALA A 143 2.47 19.39 4.24
C ALA A 143 1.44 20.50 4.53
N LYS A 144 1.63 21.69 3.95
CA LYS A 144 0.65 22.78 4.10
C LYS A 144 -0.57 22.53 3.22
N LYS A 145 -0.34 22.09 1.98
CA LYS A 145 -1.39 21.75 1.01
C LYS A 145 -1.21 20.34 0.50
N HIS A 146 -2.31 19.70 0.11
CA HIS A 146 -2.31 18.34 -0.44
C HIS A 146 -3.10 18.32 -1.73
N ILE A 147 -2.53 17.71 -2.76
CA ILE A 147 -3.22 17.39 -4.01
C ILE A 147 -3.21 15.87 -4.13
N PHE A 148 -4.39 15.27 -4.06
CA PHE A 148 -4.60 13.86 -4.32
C PHE A 148 -5.04 13.72 -5.77
N ASN A 149 -4.16 13.21 -6.63
CA ASN A 149 -4.47 12.94 -8.01
C ASN A 149 -4.61 11.45 -8.25
N ASP A 150 -5.70 11.06 -8.86
CA ASP A 150 -5.92 9.69 -9.35
C ASP A 150 -6.93 9.76 -10.50
N MET A 151 -6.64 9.09 -11.61
CA MET A 151 -7.57 9.06 -12.74
C MET A 151 -8.90 8.36 -12.40
N ASN A 152 -8.98 7.61 -11.29
CA ASN A 152 -10.21 7.03 -10.81
C ASN A 152 -11.09 8.06 -10.08
N TYR A 153 -11.83 8.88 -10.86
CA TYR A 153 -12.71 9.91 -10.34
C TYR A 153 -13.70 9.41 -9.28
N ARG A 154 -14.15 8.13 -9.36
CA ARG A 154 -15.10 7.57 -8.39
C ARG A 154 -14.50 7.46 -6.99
N ILE A 155 -13.20 7.19 -6.90
CA ILE A 155 -12.49 7.18 -5.62
C ILE A 155 -12.31 8.61 -5.11
N ASN A 156 -11.94 9.54 -5.99
CA ASN A 156 -11.82 10.95 -5.64
C ASN A 156 -13.18 11.54 -5.23
N ASP A 157 -14.27 11.20 -5.92
CA ASP A 157 -15.63 11.62 -5.53
C ASP A 157 -16.01 11.10 -4.14
N MET A 158 -15.59 9.88 -3.81
CA MET A 158 -15.78 9.34 -2.46
C MET A 158 -15.02 10.15 -1.41
N PHE A 159 -13.78 10.54 -1.71
CA PHE A 159 -13.01 11.38 -0.79
C PHE A 159 -13.54 12.82 -0.72
N ARG A 160 -14.01 13.40 -1.84
CA ARG A 160 -14.73 14.70 -1.85
C ARG A 160 -15.98 14.63 -0.98
N TYR A 161 -16.74 13.54 -1.09
CA TYR A 161 -17.90 13.29 -0.24
C TYR A 161 -17.48 13.22 1.24
N PHE A 162 -16.46 12.46 1.58
CA PHE A 162 -15.94 12.37 2.95
C PHE A 162 -15.42 13.71 3.47
N GLN A 163 -14.85 14.54 2.62
CA GLN A 163 -14.35 15.87 2.99
C GLN A 163 -15.49 16.87 3.28
N SER A 164 -16.62 16.71 2.62
CA SER A 164 -17.74 17.68 2.68
C SER A 164 -18.82 17.34 3.73
N HIS A 165 -18.77 16.16 4.34
CA HIS A 165 -19.80 15.69 5.28
C HIS A 165 -19.22 15.38 6.66
N ASP A 166 -20.02 15.58 7.70
CA ASP A 166 -19.62 15.24 9.06
C ASP A 166 -19.36 13.72 9.22
N PRO A 167 -18.30 13.31 9.94
CA PRO A 167 -17.97 11.89 10.10
C PRO A 167 -19.10 11.05 10.72
N LEU A 168 -19.90 11.61 11.64
CA LEU A 168 -21.00 10.89 12.26
C LEU A 168 -22.20 10.80 11.32
N GLU A 169 -22.47 11.85 10.55
CA GLU A 169 -23.47 11.84 9.49
C GLU A 169 -23.17 10.78 8.43
N ILE A 170 -21.93 10.70 7.97
CA ILE A 170 -21.47 9.64 7.05
C ILE A 170 -21.76 8.26 7.63
N LEU A 171 -21.46 8.08 8.93
CA LEU A 171 -21.69 6.81 9.59
C LEU A 171 -23.17 6.45 9.68
N GLU A 172 -24.03 7.40 10.08
CA GLU A 172 -25.48 7.21 10.13
C GLU A 172 -26.05 6.82 8.78
N GLN A 173 -25.61 7.47 7.71
CA GLN A 173 -26.04 7.14 6.35
C GLN A 173 -25.57 5.73 5.93
N ILE A 174 -24.35 5.31 6.30
CA ILE A 174 -23.86 3.94 6.06
C ILE A 174 -24.75 2.93 6.80
N GLU A 175 -25.03 3.15 8.09
CA GLU A 175 -25.84 2.28 8.92
C GLU A 175 -27.29 2.22 8.41
N HIS A 176 -27.82 3.34 7.90
CA HIS A 176 -29.11 3.38 7.24
C HIS A 176 -29.15 2.48 5.99
N ARG A 177 -28.16 2.57 5.09
CA ARG A 177 -28.06 1.70 3.90
C ARG A 177 -27.95 0.22 4.28
N ILE A 178 -27.15 -0.08 5.31
CA ILE A 178 -27.01 -1.45 5.82
C ILE A 178 -28.35 -2.00 6.30
N SER A 179 -29.13 -1.20 7.02
CA SER A 179 -30.45 -1.58 7.51
C SER A 179 -31.47 -1.71 6.38
N GLU A 180 -31.55 -0.71 5.49
CA GLU A 180 -32.50 -0.65 4.37
C GLU A 180 -32.39 -1.87 3.45
N TYR A 181 -31.18 -2.27 3.09
CA TYR A 181 -30.93 -3.42 2.21
C TYR A 181 -30.62 -4.70 2.98
N GLN A 182 -30.72 -4.68 4.31
CA GLN A 182 -30.43 -5.81 5.21
C GLN A 182 -29.06 -6.44 4.91
N LEU A 183 -28.03 -5.59 4.66
CA LEU A 183 -26.71 -6.04 4.30
C LEU A 183 -26.05 -6.80 5.44
N SER A 184 -25.57 -8.01 5.14
CA SER A 184 -24.86 -8.85 6.09
C SER A 184 -23.85 -9.74 5.38
N LYS A 185 -23.03 -10.48 6.14
CA LYS A 185 -22.07 -11.45 5.59
C LYS A 185 -22.73 -12.57 4.78
N THR A 186 -24.02 -12.82 4.98
CA THR A 186 -24.75 -13.97 4.42
C THR A 186 -25.89 -13.57 3.50
N ASN A 187 -26.34 -12.31 3.53
CA ASN A 187 -27.45 -11.84 2.71
C ASN A 187 -26.98 -11.38 1.33
N GLU A 188 -26.76 -12.33 0.42
CA GLU A 188 -26.39 -12.05 -0.95
C GLU A 188 -27.49 -11.31 -1.72
N GLN A 189 -28.76 -11.65 -1.47
CA GLN A 189 -29.88 -11.01 -2.16
C GLN A 189 -29.96 -9.51 -1.85
N GLY A 190 -29.75 -9.11 -0.59
CA GLY A 190 -29.68 -7.71 -0.19
C GLY A 190 -28.53 -6.99 -0.90
N PHE A 191 -27.34 -7.62 -0.95
CA PHE A 191 -26.20 -7.08 -1.69
C PHE A 191 -26.49 -6.90 -3.18
N LEU A 192 -27.10 -7.88 -3.85
CA LEU A 192 -27.42 -7.80 -5.27
C LEU A 192 -28.46 -6.72 -5.55
N THR A 193 -29.46 -6.57 -4.69
CA THR A 193 -30.47 -5.50 -4.81
C THR A 193 -29.82 -4.12 -4.65
N PHE A 194 -28.96 -3.96 -3.64
CA PHE A 194 -28.23 -2.71 -3.43
C PHE A 194 -27.25 -2.40 -4.57
N ARG A 195 -26.55 -3.40 -5.11
CA ARG A 195 -25.68 -3.24 -6.28
C ARG A 195 -26.47 -2.77 -7.51
N LYS A 196 -27.68 -3.32 -7.73
CA LYS A 196 -28.57 -2.88 -8.81
C LYS A 196 -28.99 -1.43 -8.61
N HIS A 197 -29.37 -1.05 -7.39
CA HIS A 197 -29.70 0.34 -7.03
C HIS A 197 -28.52 1.28 -7.33
N TYR A 198 -27.33 0.96 -6.85
CA TYR A 198 -26.13 1.75 -7.13
C TYR A 198 -25.86 1.91 -8.62
N ASN A 199 -25.97 0.85 -9.40
CA ASN A 199 -25.69 0.90 -10.85
C ASN A 199 -26.69 1.77 -11.60
N THR A 200 -27.91 1.95 -11.08
CA THR A 200 -28.92 2.87 -11.64
C THR A 200 -28.81 4.29 -11.08
N HIS A 201 -28.34 4.45 -9.85
CA HIS A 201 -28.22 5.73 -9.15
C HIS A 201 -26.85 5.83 -8.47
N PRO A 202 -25.74 5.95 -9.23
CA PRO A 202 -24.41 5.96 -8.64
C PRO A 202 -24.19 7.16 -7.71
N ASN A 203 -23.70 6.87 -6.51
CA ASN A 203 -23.25 7.92 -5.58
C ASN A 203 -22.04 7.42 -4.78
N PRO A 204 -21.21 8.34 -4.23
CA PRO A 204 -19.97 7.99 -3.56
C PRO A 204 -20.15 7.12 -2.30
N LEU A 205 -21.17 7.43 -1.49
CA LEU A 205 -21.41 6.70 -0.24
C LEU A 205 -21.82 5.25 -0.50
N ASP A 206 -22.76 5.05 -1.43
CA ASP A 206 -23.23 3.70 -1.77
C ASP A 206 -22.12 2.85 -2.37
N LEU A 207 -21.18 3.47 -3.11
CA LEU A 207 -19.97 2.78 -3.59
C LEU A 207 -19.10 2.27 -2.43
N TYR A 208 -18.92 3.09 -1.40
CA TYR A 208 -18.18 2.69 -0.20
C TYR A 208 -18.86 1.53 0.53
N VAL A 209 -20.18 1.64 0.72
CA VAL A 209 -20.97 0.58 1.36
C VAL A 209 -20.91 -0.71 0.56
N LEU A 210 -21.10 -0.66 -0.78
CA LEU A 210 -20.97 -1.82 -1.65
C LEU A 210 -19.59 -2.49 -1.55
N SER A 211 -18.52 -1.70 -1.58
CA SER A 211 -17.17 -2.23 -1.44
C SER A 211 -16.98 -2.98 -0.13
N SER A 212 -17.62 -2.51 0.95
CA SER A 212 -17.54 -3.10 2.29
C SER A 212 -18.15 -4.50 2.38
N TYR A 213 -19.06 -4.86 1.47
CA TYR A 213 -19.71 -6.17 1.39
C TYR A 213 -19.26 -7.00 0.20
N SER A 214 -18.40 -6.45 -0.67
CA SER A 214 -17.92 -7.15 -1.84
C SER A 214 -16.70 -8.03 -1.55
N TYR A 215 -16.42 -8.96 -2.46
CA TYR A 215 -15.31 -9.89 -2.36
C TYR A 215 -13.97 -9.13 -2.26
N ASN A 216 -13.22 -9.44 -1.21
CA ASN A 216 -11.94 -8.81 -0.85
C ASN A 216 -12.03 -7.28 -0.67
N TYR A 217 -13.22 -6.71 -0.45
CA TYR A 217 -13.44 -5.26 -0.28
C TYR A 217 -12.96 -4.43 -1.46
N GLN A 218 -12.95 -5.00 -2.67
CA GLN A 218 -12.38 -4.38 -3.87
C GLN A 218 -13.43 -3.62 -4.67
N PHE A 219 -12.94 -2.64 -5.42
CA PHE A 219 -13.69 -1.94 -6.44
C PHE A 219 -13.46 -2.61 -7.79
N ARG A 220 -14.54 -3.00 -8.46
CA ARG A 220 -14.48 -3.58 -9.79
C ARG A 220 -15.67 -3.12 -10.61
N PHE A 221 -15.41 -2.68 -11.83
CA PHE A 221 -16.42 -2.21 -12.76
C PHE A 221 -16.30 -3.00 -14.07
N ASN A 222 -17.41 -3.16 -14.77
CA ASN A 222 -17.43 -3.70 -16.13
C ASN A 222 -17.14 -2.58 -17.16
N ASN A 223 -17.13 -2.92 -18.44
CA ASN A 223 -16.87 -1.97 -19.51
C ASN A 223 -17.95 -0.87 -19.65
N SER A 224 -19.16 -1.11 -19.12
CA SER A 224 -20.24 -0.12 -19.03
C SER A 224 -20.16 0.72 -17.77
N MET A 225 -19.08 0.61 -17.00
CA MET A 225 -18.86 1.33 -15.72
C MET A 225 -19.86 0.98 -14.63
N GLU A 226 -20.49 -0.19 -14.70
CA GLU A 226 -21.31 -0.73 -13.62
C GLU A 226 -20.43 -1.48 -12.62
N PHE A 227 -20.73 -1.31 -11.34
CA PHE A 227 -20.07 -2.08 -10.28
C PHE A 227 -20.44 -3.56 -10.39
N ASN A 228 -19.44 -4.41 -10.57
CA ASN A 228 -19.64 -5.84 -10.80
C ASN A 228 -18.82 -6.76 -9.89
N ASN A 229 -18.25 -6.20 -8.81
CA ASN A 229 -17.55 -7.06 -7.88
C ASN A 229 -18.51 -8.04 -7.19
N PRO A 230 -18.13 -9.33 -7.05
CA PRO A 230 -18.96 -10.33 -6.40
C PRO A 230 -19.22 -10.04 -4.92
N PHE A 231 -20.29 -10.62 -4.39
CA PHE A 231 -20.57 -10.64 -2.96
C PHE A 231 -19.47 -11.35 -2.16
N GLY A 232 -19.03 -10.73 -1.07
CA GLY A 232 -18.01 -11.27 -0.18
C GLY A 232 -18.54 -12.23 0.88
N ARG A 233 -19.26 -13.29 0.45
CA ARG A 233 -19.96 -14.28 1.28
C ARG A 233 -19.11 -14.73 2.49
N ASN A 234 -19.67 -14.69 3.68
CA ASN A 234 -19.05 -15.09 4.97
C ASN A 234 -17.76 -14.33 5.37
N ARG A 235 -17.35 -13.32 4.60
CA ARG A 235 -16.10 -12.58 4.81
C ARG A 235 -16.30 -11.10 5.00
N SER A 236 -16.93 -10.47 4.00
CA SER A 236 -16.96 -9.02 3.87
C SER A 236 -18.18 -8.44 4.55
N HIS A 237 -17.96 -7.39 5.34
CA HIS A 237 -18.98 -6.61 6.01
C HIS A 237 -18.36 -5.31 6.52
N PHE A 238 -19.16 -4.32 6.79
CA PHE A 238 -18.72 -3.10 7.45
C PHE A 238 -18.40 -3.41 8.92
N SER A 239 -17.12 -3.59 9.22
CA SER A 239 -16.62 -4.01 10.53
C SER A 239 -16.27 -2.82 11.42
N GLU A 240 -16.16 -3.02 12.74
CA GLU A 240 -15.71 -2.00 13.69
C GLU A 240 -14.35 -1.42 13.33
N ASN A 241 -13.43 -2.25 12.77
CA ASN A 241 -12.16 -1.75 12.26
C ASN A 241 -12.33 -0.81 11.06
N MET A 242 -13.26 -1.09 10.15
CA MET A 242 -13.57 -0.20 9.02
C MET A 242 -14.21 1.10 9.51
N LYS A 243 -15.14 1.01 10.44
CA LYS A 243 -15.77 2.16 11.12
C LYS A 243 -14.70 3.07 11.75
N SER A 244 -13.80 2.50 12.55
CA SER A 244 -12.71 3.23 13.18
C SER A 244 -11.76 3.86 12.17
N ASN A 245 -11.36 3.13 11.12
CA ASN A 245 -10.51 3.67 10.06
C ASN A 245 -11.19 4.81 9.31
N LEU A 246 -12.49 4.68 8.99
CA LEU A 246 -13.28 5.71 8.32
C LEU A 246 -13.30 6.99 9.16
N LEU A 247 -13.73 6.91 10.42
CA LEU A 247 -13.82 8.06 11.30
C LEU A 247 -12.46 8.77 11.46
N ASN A 248 -11.39 8.01 11.68
CA ASN A 248 -10.05 8.59 11.82
C ASN A 248 -9.57 9.25 10.52
N PHE A 249 -9.85 8.64 9.37
CA PHE A 249 -9.48 9.15 8.06
C PHE A 249 -10.23 10.45 7.74
N VAL A 250 -11.55 10.46 7.92
CA VAL A 250 -12.39 11.65 7.65
C VAL A 250 -12.00 12.79 8.59
N ALA A 251 -11.83 12.51 9.89
CA ALA A 251 -11.37 13.51 10.85
C ALA A 251 -10.00 14.11 10.51
N ARG A 252 -9.10 13.31 9.90
CA ARG A 252 -7.81 13.81 9.41
C ARG A 252 -7.97 14.60 8.13
N LEU A 253 -8.79 14.12 7.19
CA LEU A 253 -9.05 14.77 5.92
C LEU A 253 -9.62 16.19 6.11
N HIS A 254 -10.53 16.37 7.07
CA HIS A 254 -11.10 17.67 7.44
C HIS A 254 -10.05 18.68 7.99
N ARG A 255 -8.90 18.19 8.44
CA ARG A 255 -7.81 19.05 8.95
C ARG A 255 -6.77 19.40 7.89
N LEU A 256 -6.90 18.84 6.70
CA LEU A 256 -5.98 19.09 5.59
C LEU A 256 -6.56 20.18 4.68
N ASP A 257 -5.68 21.03 4.17
CA ASP A 257 -5.95 21.80 2.95
C ASP A 257 -5.73 20.85 1.76
N ALA A 258 -6.79 20.12 1.40
CA ALA A 258 -6.72 19.02 0.44
C ALA A 258 -7.64 19.27 -0.76
N THR A 259 -7.10 19.04 -1.95
CA THR A 259 -7.83 19.02 -3.22
C THR A 259 -7.68 17.69 -3.93
N PHE A 260 -8.65 17.33 -4.77
CA PHE A 260 -8.68 16.10 -5.52
C PHE A 260 -8.69 16.39 -7.02
N SER A 261 -7.80 15.74 -7.77
CA SER A 261 -7.68 15.85 -9.23
C SER A 261 -7.93 14.48 -9.88
N ASP A 262 -8.62 14.48 -11.02
CA ASP A 262 -8.99 13.27 -11.76
C ASP A 262 -8.17 13.11 -13.05
N GLN A 263 -6.99 13.74 -13.09
CA GLN A 263 -6.16 13.81 -14.29
C GLN A 263 -5.32 12.56 -14.48
N PHE A 264 -5.07 12.20 -15.72
CA PHE A 264 -3.98 11.30 -16.02
C PHE A 264 -2.66 11.98 -15.64
N PHE A 265 -1.69 11.24 -15.16
CA PHE A 265 -0.47 11.83 -14.59
C PHE A 265 0.32 12.72 -15.58
N SER A 266 0.28 12.40 -16.89
CA SER A 266 0.94 13.21 -17.92
C SER A 266 0.21 14.51 -18.22
N ASP A 267 -1.08 14.61 -17.88
CA ASP A 267 -1.90 15.80 -18.10
C ASP A 267 -1.89 16.74 -16.89
N PHE A 268 -1.25 16.30 -15.80
CA PHE A 268 -1.14 17.10 -14.57
C PHE A 268 -0.26 18.33 -14.81
N ASP A 269 -0.81 19.51 -14.53
CA ASP A 269 -0.09 20.79 -14.73
C ASP A 269 0.97 21.03 -13.64
N ILE A 270 2.21 20.64 -13.94
CA ILE A 270 3.37 20.89 -13.07
C ILE A 270 3.85 22.34 -13.09
N SER A 271 3.26 23.23 -13.92
CA SER A 271 3.69 24.62 -13.99
C SER A 271 3.38 25.39 -12.71
N THR A 272 2.36 24.95 -11.99
CA THR A 272 1.89 25.55 -10.72
C THR A 272 2.75 25.16 -9.51
N LEU A 273 3.66 24.19 -9.67
CA LEU A 273 4.53 23.70 -8.60
C LEU A 273 5.84 24.47 -8.51
N SER A 274 6.39 24.53 -7.31
CA SER A 274 7.61 25.24 -6.95
C SER A 274 8.64 24.32 -6.28
N ILE A 275 9.86 24.85 -6.05
CA ILE A 275 10.97 24.11 -5.39
C ILE A 275 10.63 23.62 -3.96
N ASP A 276 9.68 24.27 -3.28
CA ASP A 276 9.25 23.89 -1.93
C ASP A 276 8.15 22.81 -1.93
N ASP A 277 7.69 22.39 -3.11
CA ASP A 277 6.69 21.34 -3.27
C ASP A 277 7.35 19.97 -3.42
N PHE A 278 6.56 18.92 -3.26
CA PHE A 278 7.05 17.54 -3.31
C PHE A 278 6.04 16.63 -4.00
N VAL A 279 6.51 15.86 -4.97
CA VAL A 279 5.68 14.92 -5.73
C VAL A 279 6.03 13.48 -5.35
N TYR A 280 5.01 12.71 -5.01
CA TYR A 280 5.13 11.27 -4.79
C TYR A 280 4.44 10.50 -5.91
N LEU A 281 5.17 9.55 -6.48
CA LEU A 281 4.74 8.71 -7.59
C LEU A 281 4.68 7.26 -7.11
N ASP A 282 3.52 6.64 -7.24
CA ASP A 282 3.29 5.21 -6.95
C ASP A 282 2.43 4.60 -8.08
N PRO A 283 2.98 4.52 -9.30
CA PRO A 283 2.24 4.04 -10.46
C PRO A 283 1.94 2.55 -10.36
N PRO A 284 1.07 2.00 -11.21
CA PRO A 284 1.04 0.56 -11.46
C PRO A 284 2.43 0.08 -11.91
N TYR A 285 2.91 -1.05 -11.38
CA TYR A 285 4.26 -1.51 -11.67
C TYR A 285 4.31 -2.38 -12.92
N LEU A 286 5.19 -2.05 -13.87
CA LEU A 286 5.31 -2.73 -15.15
C LEU A 286 5.48 -4.25 -15.02
N VAL A 287 6.29 -4.69 -14.05
CA VAL A 287 6.57 -6.13 -13.82
C VAL A 287 5.53 -6.86 -12.98
N THR A 288 4.58 -6.14 -12.37
CA THR A 288 3.55 -6.74 -11.48
C THR A 288 2.16 -6.68 -12.07
N THR A 289 1.96 -6.11 -13.25
CA THR A 289 0.64 -5.87 -13.85
C THR A 289 -0.23 -7.12 -13.84
N GLY A 290 -0.89 -7.32 -12.70
CA GLY A 290 -2.12 -8.04 -12.64
C GLY A 290 -3.21 -7.03 -12.97
N SER A 291 -4.13 -7.43 -13.82
CA SER A 291 -5.21 -6.62 -14.33
C SER A 291 -5.91 -5.79 -13.23
N TYR A 292 -5.59 -4.52 -13.15
CA TYR A 292 -6.45 -3.52 -12.51
C TYR A 292 -7.68 -3.39 -13.40
N ASN A 293 -8.75 -4.10 -13.08
CA ASN A 293 -9.95 -4.07 -13.90
C ASN A 293 -10.94 -3.04 -13.33
N ASP A 294 -10.67 -1.77 -13.58
CA ASP A 294 -11.54 -0.66 -13.17
C ASP A 294 -12.60 -0.31 -14.23
N GLY A 295 -12.87 -1.23 -15.14
CA GLY A 295 -13.72 -0.98 -16.30
C GLY A 295 -12.97 -0.34 -17.47
N ASN A 296 -13.61 -0.22 -18.62
CA ASN A 296 -12.98 0.24 -19.87
C ASN A 296 -12.87 1.77 -19.92
N ARG A 297 -12.18 2.39 -18.96
CA ARG A 297 -12.02 3.85 -18.86
C ARG A 297 -10.87 4.42 -19.63
N GLY A 298 -10.36 3.72 -20.63
CA GLY A 298 -9.07 4.08 -21.19
C GLY A 298 -7.95 3.79 -20.18
N PHE A 299 -8.18 2.93 -19.20
CA PHE A 299 -7.12 2.25 -18.48
C PHE A 299 -6.37 1.41 -19.52
N THR A 300 -5.52 2.08 -20.24
CA THR A 300 -4.42 1.43 -20.90
C THR A 300 -3.69 0.70 -19.79
N ASN A 301 -3.60 -0.63 -19.90
CA ASN A 301 -2.71 -1.42 -19.06
C ASN A 301 -1.41 -0.63 -18.97
N TRP A 302 -0.90 -0.42 -17.73
CA TRP A 302 0.38 0.24 -17.55
C TRP A 302 1.43 -0.47 -18.41
N SER A 303 1.98 0.22 -19.36
CA SER A 303 2.89 -0.32 -20.36
C SER A 303 4.23 0.43 -20.32
N GLU A 304 5.19 -0.03 -21.07
CA GLU A 304 6.47 0.65 -21.27
C GLU A 304 6.31 2.11 -21.69
N LYS A 305 5.27 2.41 -22.49
CA LYS A 305 4.98 3.78 -22.90
C LYS A 305 4.69 4.67 -21.70
N GLN A 306 3.79 4.26 -20.80
CA GLN A 306 3.46 5.02 -19.60
C GLN A 306 4.63 5.11 -18.62
N GLU A 307 5.43 4.04 -18.54
CA GLU A 307 6.64 4.03 -17.73
C GLU A 307 7.64 5.09 -18.23
N ILE A 308 7.86 5.17 -19.55
CA ILE A 308 8.74 6.19 -20.16
C ILE A 308 8.18 7.61 -19.98
N GLU A 309 6.88 7.79 -20.19
CA GLU A 309 6.21 9.09 -19.96
C GLU A 309 6.37 9.54 -18.50
N MET A 310 6.27 8.62 -17.55
CA MET A 310 6.49 8.92 -16.13
C MET A 310 7.96 9.33 -15.84
N TYR A 311 8.93 8.66 -16.45
CA TYR A 311 10.33 9.08 -16.31
C TYR A 311 10.58 10.45 -16.92
N GLN A 312 9.91 10.78 -18.02
CA GLN A 312 9.97 12.13 -18.58
C GLN A 312 9.37 13.17 -17.62
N LEU A 313 8.24 12.86 -16.98
CA LEU A 313 7.66 13.73 -15.94
C LEU A 313 8.66 13.97 -14.79
N ILE A 314 9.38 12.93 -14.34
CA ILE A 314 10.40 13.08 -13.29
C ILE A 314 11.54 14.02 -13.77
N ARG A 315 12.01 13.87 -15.01
CA ARG A 315 13.02 14.77 -15.58
C ARG A 315 12.54 16.21 -15.64
N ASP A 316 11.29 16.42 -16.00
CA ASP A 316 10.71 17.77 -16.08
C ASP A 316 10.51 18.41 -14.70
N LEU A 317 10.13 17.63 -13.69
CA LEU A 317 10.12 18.05 -12.28
C LEU A 317 11.54 18.39 -11.80
N ASN A 318 12.53 17.55 -12.11
CA ASN A 318 13.94 17.81 -11.76
C ASN A 318 14.48 19.09 -12.40
N LYS A 319 14.16 19.40 -13.66
CA LYS A 319 14.52 20.67 -14.31
C LYS A 319 13.96 21.88 -13.54
N LYS A 320 12.79 21.72 -12.92
CA LYS A 320 12.18 22.73 -12.05
C LYS A 320 12.69 22.70 -10.62
N GLN A 321 13.63 21.83 -10.30
CA GLN A 321 14.16 21.58 -8.95
C GLN A 321 13.08 21.12 -7.94
N ILE A 322 11.99 20.53 -8.42
CA ILE A 322 10.93 19.97 -7.58
C ILE A 322 11.36 18.58 -7.14
N LYS A 323 11.33 18.32 -5.84
CA LYS A 323 11.72 17.03 -5.28
C LYS A 323 10.68 15.98 -5.58
N VAL A 324 11.14 14.78 -5.93
CA VAL A 324 10.30 13.64 -6.30
C VAL A 324 10.69 12.41 -5.51
N ALA A 325 9.73 11.57 -5.18
CA ALA A 325 9.98 10.19 -4.77
C ALA A 325 9.13 9.24 -5.60
N LEU A 326 9.77 8.19 -6.13
CA LEU A 326 9.14 7.13 -6.89
C LEU A 326 9.13 5.82 -6.10
N SER A 327 7.95 5.24 -5.92
CA SER A 327 7.79 3.83 -5.54
C SER A 327 7.66 2.98 -6.79
N ASN A 328 8.52 2.00 -6.96
CA ASN A 328 8.44 1.05 -8.06
C ASN A 328 9.06 -0.29 -7.66
N VAL A 329 8.98 -1.30 -8.52
CA VAL A 329 9.51 -2.65 -8.29
C VAL A 329 10.49 -3.02 -9.40
N LEU A 330 11.75 -3.27 -9.01
CA LEU A 330 12.80 -3.66 -9.94
C LEU A 330 12.65 -5.13 -10.37
N VAL A 331 12.35 -6.03 -9.43
CA VAL A 331 12.24 -7.47 -9.71
C VAL A 331 10.99 -8.05 -9.06
N HIS A 332 10.16 -8.77 -9.83
CA HIS A 332 9.00 -9.49 -9.32
C HIS A 332 8.81 -10.83 -10.02
N LYS A 333 8.80 -11.93 -9.25
CA LYS A 333 8.59 -13.30 -9.77
C LYS A 333 9.47 -13.65 -10.98
N GLY A 334 10.73 -13.25 -10.95
CA GLY A 334 11.70 -13.50 -12.03
C GLY A 334 11.59 -12.56 -13.23
N LYS A 335 10.66 -11.60 -13.24
CA LYS A 335 10.63 -10.52 -14.22
C LYS A 335 11.41 -9.34 -13.70
N HIS A 336 12.24 -8.74 -14.56
CA HIS A 336 13.06 -7.57 -14.27
C HIS A 336 12.51 -6.34 -14.99
N ASN A 337 12.57 -5.18 -14.34
CA ASN A 337 12.19 -3.89 -14.93
C ASN A 337 13.44 -3.19 -15.45
N ASP A 338 13.86 -3.56 -16.67
CA ASP A 338 15.07 -3.04 -17.30
C ASP A 338 14.99 -1.53 -17.55
N LEU A 339 13.79 -1.02 -17.85
CA LEU A 339 13.54 0.42 -18.03
C LEU A 339 13.80 1.22 -16.74
N LEU A 340 13.37 0.68 -15.60
CA LEU A 340 13.62 1.31 -14.31
C LEU A 340 15.11 1.30 -13.97
N GLU A 341 15.78 0.17 -14.20
CA GLU A 341 17.22 0.06 -13.95
C GLU A 341 18.01 1.06 -14.80
N GLN A 342 17.71 1.12 -16.10
CA GLN A 342 18.34 2.07 -17.01
C GLN A 342 18.08 3.52 -16.58
N PHE A 343 16.83 3.86 -16.24
CA PHE A 343 16.48 5.19 -15.77
C PHE A 343 17.26 5.60 -14.52
N VAL A 344 17.40 4.69 -13.54
CA VAL A 344 18.18 4.97 -12.32
C VAL A 344 19.65 5.18 -12.62
N GLN A 345 20.22 4.40 -13.58
CA GLN A 345 21.63 4.57 -14.02
C GLN A 345 21.85 5.90 -14.74
N ASP A 346 20.91 6.31 -15.59
CA ASP A 346 20.99 7.57 -16.35
C ASP A 346 20.88 8.82 -15.47
N GLU A 347 20.16 8.74 -14.33
CA GLU A 347 19.91 9.87 -13.43
C GLU A 347 20.85 9.89 -12.20
N SER A 348 21.77 8.91 -12.07
CA SER A 348 22.75 8.81 -10.97
C SER A 348 24.05 9.52 -11.31
#